data_dc8bdc518fa843ada5ee0817b296a4ec
#
_entry.id   dc8bdc518fa843ada5ee0817b296a4ec
#
_cell.length_a   1.000
_cell.length_b   1.000
_cell.length_c   1.000
_cell.angle_alpha   90.00
_cell.angle_beta   90.00
_cell.angle_gamma   90.00
#
_symmetry.space_group_name_H-M   'P 1'
#
loop_
_entity.id
_entity.type
_entity.pdbx_description
1 polymer ?
#
loop_
_entity_poly.entity_id
_entity_poly.type
_entity_poly.pdbx_seq_one_letter_code
_entity_poly.pdbx_strand_id
1 'polypeptide(L)'
;MTVLHRVRVFVYASTPGAASYLLLHSNQGLEGLWRPVHGSILFNEQFDSAVRREVLEDTGLVASGNIIDLNLPLRQVLGDEEVIHWNFGFPVLDKQDELQLNDRWDGHDWIGFDGAFKRLELDDDRAAITRLHSLLFAA
;
A
#
# COMPACT_ATOMS: atom_id res chain seq x y z
N MET A 1 -24.71 -4.49 -11.43
CA MET A 1 -23.61 -3.74 -10.75
C MET A 1 -22.29 -4.48 -10.95
N THR A 2 -21.28 -3.77 -11.37
CA THR A 2 -19.92 -4.34 -11.55
C THR A 2 -19.15 -4.18 -10.25
N VAL A 3 -18.50 -5.25 -9.81
CA VAL A 3 -17.64 -5.23 -8.62
C VAL A 3 -16.19 -5.38 -9.09
N LEU A 4 -15.36 -4.40 -8.76
CA LEU A 4 -13.93 -4.42 -9.05
C LEU A 4 -13.15 -4.69 -7.76
N HIS A 5 -12.19 -5.59 -7.85
CA HIS A 5 -11.32 -5.92 -6.72
C HIS A 5 -9.93 -5.34 -6.94
N ARG A 6 -9.44 -4.62 -5.95
CA ARG A 6 -8.12 -3.99 -5.99
C ARG A 6 -7.36 -4.31 -4.72
N VAL A 7 -6.05 -4.17 -4.77
CA VAL A 7 -5.19 -4.30 -3.58
C VAL A 7 -4.61 -2.93 -3.23
N ARG A 8 -4.44 -2.70 -1.94
CA ARG A 8 -3.70 -1.57 -1.37
C ARG A 8 -2.64 -2.14 -0.46
N VAL A 9 -1.39 -1.72 -0.66
CA VAL A 9 -0.26 -2.37 -0.01
C VAL A 9 0.65 -1.32 0.62
N PHE A 10 0.83 -1.39 1.94
CA PHE A 10 1.86 -0.61 2.62
C PHE A 10 3.12 -1.44 2.75
N VAL A 11 4.16 -1.03 2.04
CA VAL A 11 5.50 -1.58 2.18
C VAL A 11 6.13 -0.97 3.42
N TYR A 12 6.71 -1.81 4.28
CA TYR A 12 7.30 -1.32 5.53
C TYR A 12 8.59 -2.03 5.85
N ALA A 13 9.47 -1.29 6.54
CA ALA A 13 10.68 -1.82 7.15
C ALA A 13 10.59 -1.56 8.65
N SER A 14 10.74 -2.61 9.46
CA SER A 14 10.61 -2.47 10.91
C SER A 14 11.94 -2.75 11.62
N THR A 15 12.11 -2.02 12.74
CA THR A 15 13.15 -2.28 13.71
C THR A 15 12.44 -2.44 15.06
N PRO A 16 13.12 -2.91 16.13
CA PRO A 16 12.47 -2.98 17.44
C PRO A 16 11.88 -1.63 17.85
N GLY A 17 10.57 -1.60 18.07
CA GLY A 17 9.84 -0.42 18.54
C GLY A 17 9.50 0.62 17.46
N ALA A 18 9.87 0.40 16.19
CA ALA A 18 9.60 1.38 15.14
C ALA A 18 9.36 0.73 13.78
N ALA A 19 8.65 1.43 12.91
CA ALA A 19 8.47 1.05 11.53
C ALA A 19 8.51 2.28 10.65
N SER A 20 9.06 2.12 9.45
CA SER A 20 8.99 3.11 8.39
C SER A 20 8.14 2.56 7.27
N TYR A 21 7.25 3.40 6.75
CA TYR A 21 6.32 3.06 5.68
C TYR A 21 6.72 3.75 4.40
N LEU A 22 6.65 3.03 3.30
CA LEU A 22 6.93 3.59 1.98
C LEU A 22 5.69 4.30 1.45
N LEU A 23 5.83 5.58 1.18
CA LEU A 23 4.82 6.34 0.45
C LEU A 23 5.37 6.72 -0.91
N LEU A 24 4.51 6.67 -1.91
CA LEU A 24 4.83 7.01 -3.29
C LEU A 24 4.08 8.28 -3.68
N HIS A 25 4.77 9.17 -4.38
CA HIS A 25 4.17 10.41 -4.85
C HIS A 25 3.64 10.22 -6.25
N SER A 26 2.35 10.52 -6.43
CA SER A 26 1.70 10.39 -7.74
C SER A 26 1.95 11.64 -8.56
N ASN A 27 2.33 11.43 -9.83
CA ASN A 27 2.45 12.51 -10.80
C ASN A 27 1.22 12.65 -11.69
N GLN A 28 0.16 11.90 -11.38
CA GLN A 28 -1.09 11.88 -12.15
C GLN A 28 -2.23 12.39 -11.28
N GLY A 29 -3.23 12.99 -11.92
CA GLY A 29 -4.37 13.53 -11.24
C GLY A 29 -4.22 15.00 -10.93
N LEU A 30 -5.18 15.57 -10.22
CA LEU A 30 -5.26 17.02 -9.98
C LEU A 30 -4.27 17.51 -8.95
N GLU A 31 -3.80 16.65 -8.08
CA GLU A 31 -2.94 17.01 -6.97
C GLU A 31 -1.94 15.90 -6.73
N GLY A 32 -0.70 16.24 -6.50
CA GLY A 32 0.34 15.25 -6.23
C GLY A 32 0.13 14.55 -4.88
N LEU A 33 -0.66 13.50 -4.87
CA LEU A 33 -0.97 12.76 -3.67
C LEU A 33 0.16 11.78 -3.32
N TRP A 34 0.39 11.65 -2.01
CA TRP A 34 1.20 10.56 -1.47
C TRP A 34 0.30 9.37 -1.20
N ARG A 35 0.67 8.22 -1.74
CA ARG A 35 -0.15 7.02 -1.66
C ARG A 35 0.69 5.77 -1.41
N PRO A 36 0.08 4.70 -0.86
CA PRO A 36 0.71 3.38 -0.89
C PRO A 36 0.68 2.79 -2.30
N VAL A 37 1.35 1.65 -2.48
CA VAL A 37 1.17 0.84 -3.68
C VAL A 37 -0.29 0.40 -3.77
N HIS A 38 -0.87 0.48 -4.95
CA HIS A 38 -2.23 -0.02 -5.18
C HIS A 38 -2.42 -0.40 -6.64
N GLY A 39 -3.34 -1.30 -6.89
CA GLY A 39 -3.63 -1.73 -8.25
C GLY A 39 -4.74 -2.78 -8.33
N SER A 40 -5.06 -3.17 -9.55
CA SER A 40 -6.12 -4.13 -9.83
C SER A 40 -5.63 -5.56 -9.65
N ILE A 41 -6.55 -6.44 -9.22
CA ILE A 41 -6.33 -7.87 -9.23
C ILE A 41 -6.68 -8.37 -10.63
N LEU A 42 -5.78 -9.14 -11.23
CA LEU A 42 -6.00 -9.71 -12.54
C LEU A 42 -6.93 -10.92 -12.47
N PHE A 43 -7.51 -11.29 -13.61
CA PHE A 43 -8.41 -12.45 -13.69
C PHE A 43 -7.68 -13.71 -13.21
N ASN A 44 -8.32 -14.47 -12.32
CA ASN A 44 -7.77 -15.68 -11.69
C ASN A 44 -6.50 -15.47 -10.86
N GLU A 45 -6.15 -14.23 -10.56
CA GLU A 45 -4.99 -13.95 -9.72
C GLU A 45 -5.37 -14.02 -8.24
N GLN A 46 -4.53 -14.68 -7.45
CA GLN A 46 -4.71 -14.70 -5.99
C GLN A 46 -4.22 -13.39 -5.38
N PHE A 47 -4.74 -13.05 -4.20
CA PHE A 47 -4.37 -11.80 -3.51
C PHE A 47 -2.86 -11.71 -3.29
N ASP A 48 -2.23 -12.78 -2.78
CA ASP A 48 -0.79 -12.79 -2.53
C ASP A 48 0.01 -12.49 -3.80
N SER A 49 -0.38 -13.10 -4.91
CA SER A 49 0.28 -12.88 -6.21
C SER A 49 0.07 -11.45 -6.70
N ALA A 50 -1.13 -10.91 -6.54
CA ALA A 50 -1.43 -9.54 -6.94
C ALA A 50 -0.60 -8.53 -6.13
N VAL A 51 -0.49 -8.74 -4.82
CA VAL A 51 0.30 -7.88 -3.95
C VAL A 51 1.77 -7.87 -4.38
N ARG A 52 2.34 -9.06 -4.57
CA ARG A 52 3.76 -9.18 -4.97
C ARG A 52 4.01 -8.56 -6.33
N ARG A 53 3.11 -8.80 -7.28
CA ARG A 53 3.23 -8.24 -8.63
C ARG A 53 3.16 -6.71 -8.62
N GLU A 54 2.18 -6.14 -7.92
CA GLU A 54 2.01 -4.68 -7.87
C GLU A 54 3.22 -4.01 -7.20
N VAL A 55 3.72 -4.56 -6.10
CA VAL A 55 4.89 -3.99 -5.43
C VAL A 55 6.12 -4.08 -6.34
N LEU A 56 6.32 -5.22 -6.99
CA LEU A 56 7.47 -5.40 -7.89
C LEU A 56 7.39 -4.44 -9.08
N GLU A 57 6.23 -4.30 -9.70
CA GLU A 57 6.04 -3.40 -10.84
C GLU A 57 6.23 -1.93 -10.46
N ASP A 58 5.75 -1.55 -9.27
CA ASP A 58 5.79 -0.15 -8.85
C ASP A 58 7.13 0.27 -8.24
N THR A 59 7.84 -0.64 -7.60
CA THR A 59 9.02 -0.28 -6.78
C THR A 59 10.26 -1.13 -7.04
N GLY A 60 10.11 -2.29 -7.65
CA GLY A 60 11.19 -3.26 -7.80
C GLY A 60 11.48 -4.07 -6.54
N LEU A 61 10.68 -3.93 -5.48
CA LEU A 61 10.95 -4.60 -4.21
C LEU A 61 10.35 -5.99 -4.15
N VAL A 62 11.00 -6.87 -3.37
CA VAL A 62 10.51 -8.20 -3.03
C VAL A 62 10.36 -8.33 -1.52
N ALA A 63 9.44 -9.18 -1.09
CA ALA A 63 9.16 -9.34 0.35
C ALA A 63 10.31 -10.06 1.05
N SER A 64 10.61 -9.63 2.27
CA SER A 64 11.58 -10.27 3.15
C SER A 64 10.94 -11.30 4.08
N GLY A 65 9.63 -11.41 4.07
CA GLY A 65 8.88 -12.31 4.94
C GLY A 65 7.43 -12.44 4.48
N ASN A 66 6.57 -12.86 5.37
CA ASN A 66 5.16 -13.05 5.06
C ASN A 66 4.43 -11.74 4.85
N ILE A 67 3.62 -11.68 3.80
CA ILE A 67 2.70 -10.58 3.58
C ILE A 67 1.58 -10.67 4.64
N ILE A 68 1.24 -9.54 5.23
CA ILE A 68 0.20 -9.46 6.26
C ILE A 68 -1.11 -9.08 5.58
N ASP A 69 -2.12 -9.95 5.72
CA ASP A 69 -3.49 -9.60 5.34
C ASP A 69 -4.11 -8.81 6.48
N LEU A 70 -4.52 -7.59 6.21
CA LEU A 70 -5.10 -6.71 7.24
C LEU A 70 -6.52 -7.07 7.61
N ASN A 71 -7.15 -8.00 6.88
CA ASN A 71 -8.55 -8.37 7.06
C ASN A 71 -9.46 -7.12 7.08
N LEU A 72 -9.23 -6.24 6.13
CA LEU A 72 -9.91 -4.95 6.06
C LEU A 72 -10.34 -4.66 4.63
N PRO A 73 -11.48 -5.25 4.19
CA PRO A 73 -12.04 -4.86 2.89
C PRO A 73 -12.70 -3.50 3.02
N LEU A 74 -12.28 -2.55 2.20
CA LEU A 74 -12.87 -1.22 2.17
C LEU A 74 -13.59 -1.02 0.85
N ARG A 75 -14.87 -0.63 0.93
CA ARG A 75 -15.75 -0.53 -0.21
C ARG A 75 -16.01 0.91 -0.59
N GLN A 76 -16.06 1.15 -1.90
CA GLN A 76 -16.44 2.43 -2.45
C GLN A 76 -17.43 2.20 -3.57
N VAL A 77 -18.55 2.94 -3.57
CA VAL A 77 -19.56 2.85 -4.62
C VAL A 77 -19.46 4.10 -5.48
N LEU A 78 -19.28 3.91 -6.77
CA LEU A 78 -19.16 4.98 -7.76
C LEU A 78 -20.15 4.69 -8.89
N GLY A 79 -21.35 5.27 -8.82
CA GLY A 79 -22.39 5.01 -9.80
C GLY A 79 -22.82 3.54 -9.77
N ASP A 80 -22.64 2.84 -10.90
CA ASP A 80 -22.96 1.42 -11.04
C ASP A 80 -21.81 0.50 -10.68
N GLU A 81 -20.68 1.06 -10.26
CA GLU A 81 -19.54 0.27 -9.89
C GLU A 81 -19.34 0.25 -8.38
N GLU A 82 -18.94 -0.92 -7.88
CA GLU A 82 -18.44 -1.08 -6.53
C GLU A 82 -16.98 -1.47 -6.61
N VAL A 83 -16.14 -0.77 -5.86
CA VAL A 83 -14.71 -1.09 -5.78
C VAL A 83 -14.41 -1.56 -4.38
N ILE A 84 -13.81 -2.73 -4.26
CA ILE A 84 -13.38 -3.28 -2.97
C ILE A 84 -11.86 -3.28 -2.96
N HIS A 85 -11.28 -2.56 -1.99
CA HIS A 85 -9.84 -2.58 -1.76
C HIS A 85 -9.54 -3.55 -0.64
N TRP A 86 -8.68 -4.53 -0.94
CA TRP A 86 -8.15 -5.49 0.02
C TRP A 86 -6.78 -4.98 0.46
N ASN A 87 -6.54 -4.93 1.75
CA ASN A 87 -5.42 -4.19 2.33
C ASN A 87 -4.38 -5.11 2.94
N PHE A 88 -3.09 -4.80 2.67
CA PHE A 88 -1.97 -5.68 3.03
C PHE A 88 -0.78 -4.88 3.52
N GLY A 89 0.03 -5.54 4.36
CA GLY A 89 1.36 -5.08 4.72
C GLY A 89 2.43 -5.95 4.04
N PHE A 90 3.48 -5.31 3.55
CA PHE A 90 4.53 -5.96 2.76
C PHE A 90 5.89 -5.68 3.40
N PRO A 91 6.50 -6.68 4.06
CA PRO A 91 7.76 -6.44 4.76
C PRO A 91 8.95 -6.41 3.83
N VAL A 92 9.87 -5.48 4.07
CA VAL A 92 11.19 -5.48 3.47
C VAL A 92 12.24 -5.37 4.57
N LEU A 93 13.46 -5.85 4.30
CA LEU A 93 14.52 -5.85 5.30
C LEU A 93 14.95 -4.43 5.66
N ASP A 94 15.21 -3.62 4.65
CA ASP A 94 15.78 -2.29 4.82
C ASP A 94 15.04 -1.27 3.97
N LYS A 95 15.06 -0.02 4.43
CA LYS A 95 14.65 1.11 3.61
C LYS A 95 15.66 1.28 2.49
N GLN A 96 15.22 1.13 1.25
CA GLN A 96 16.07 1.31 0.09
C GLN A 96 15.90 2.72 -0.46
N ASP A 97 17.01 3.42 -0.65
CA ASP A 97 16.99 4.78 -1.17
C ASP A 97 16.74 4.84 -2.66
N GLU A 98 17.13 3.78 -3.39
CA GLU A 98 16.93 3.69 -4.83
C GLU A 98 15.88 2.64 -5.14
N LEU A 99 14.78 3.07 -5.76
CA LEU A 99 13.71 2.21 -6.20
C LEU A 99 13.55 2.30 -7.71
N GLN A 100 13.02 1.23 -8.31
CA GLN A 100 12.66 1.22 -9.72
C GLN A 100 11.18 1.59 -9.84
N LEU A 101 10.90 2.89 -9.78
CA LEU A 101 9.53 3.38 -9.77
C LEU A 101 8.87 3.23 -11.14
N ASN A 102 7.60 2.81 -11.12
CA ASN A 102 6.74 2.81 -12.28
C ASN A 102 6.47 4.26 -12.72
N ASP A 103 6.13 4.46 -14.00
CA ASP A 103 5.92 5.78 -14.60
C ASP A 103 4.86 6.63 -13.90
N ARG A 104 3.92 6.02 -13.20
CA ARG A 104 2.88 6.78 -12.48
C ARG A 104 3.37 7.43 -11.19
N TRP A 105 4.58 7.12 -10.77
CA TRP A 105 5.18 7.65 -9.55
C TRP A 105 6.41 8.50 -9.89
N ASP A 106 6.52 9.67 -9.29
CA ASP A 106 7.66 10.57 -9.49
C ASP A 106 8.53 10.75 -8.25
N GLY A 107 8.21 10.07 -7.17
CA GLY A 107 9.00 10.13 -5.96
C GLY A 107 8.54 9.13 -4.91
N HIS A 108 9.39 8.94 -3.92
CA HIS A 108 9.08 8.09 -2.77
C HIS A 108 9.70 8.65 -1.50
N ASP A 109 9.16 8.22 -0.36
CA ASP A 109 9.71 8.55 0.94
C ASP A 109 9.41 7.42 1.92
N TRP A 110 10.38 7.16 2.80
CA TRP A 110 10.22 6.25 3.92
C TRP A 110 9.96 7.08 5.16
N ILE A 111 8.82 6.89 5.80
CA ILE A 111 8.38 7.79 6.85
C ILE A 111 7.72 7.00 7.98
N GLY A 112 7.93 7.45 9.22
CA GLY A 112 7.30 6.84 10.38
C GLY A 112 5.79 7.05 10.39
N PHE A 113 5.09 6.35 11.29
CA PHE A 113 3.64 6.32 11.29
C PHE A 113 3.00 7.71 11.36
N ASP A 114 3.44 8.54 12.32
CA ASP A 114 2.79 9.85 12.52
C ASP A 114 2.90 10.74 11.27
N GLY A 115 4.07 10.78 10.67
CA GLY A 115 4.30 11.54 9.45
C GLY A 115 3.55 10.97 8.26
N ALA A 116 3.53 9.64 8.13
CA ALA A 116 2.81 8.98 7.06
C ALA A 116 1.31 9.24 7.16
N PHE A 117 0.74 9.10 8.36
CA PHE A 117 -0.68 9.36 8.59
C PHE A 117 -1.06 10.78 8.19
N LYS A 118 -0.24 11.76 8.57
CA LYS A 118 -0.49 13.17 8.22
C LYS A 118 -0.41 13.43 6.72
N ARG A 119 0.52 12.75 6.05
CA ARG A 119 0.76 12.96 4.61
C ARG A 119 -0.30 12.28 3.74
N LEU A 120 -0.88 11.18 4.21
CA LEU A 120 -1.97 10.51 3.51
C LEU A 120 -3.24 11.34 3.61
N GLU A 121 -3.89 11.58 2.48
CA GLU A 121 -5.09 12.42 2.44
C GLU A 121 -6.38 11.63 2.34
N LEU A 122 -6.30 10.39 1.86
CA LEU A 122 -7.50 9.56 1.71
C LEU A 122 -7.79 8.78 2.99
N ASP A 123 -9.05 8.82 3.42
CA ASP A 123 -9.48 8.16 4.66
C ASP A 123 -9.20 6.67 4.66
N ASP A 124 -9.40 6.00 3.52
CA ASP A 124 -9.16 4.56 3.41
C ASP A 124 -7.67 4.22 3.52
N ASP A 125 -6.79 5.07 2.97
CA ASP A 125 -5.35 4.89 3.13
C ASP A 125 -4.95 5.03 4.61
N ARG A 126 -5.54 6.00 5.31
CA ARG A 126 -5.29 6.20 6.74
C ARG A 126 -5.80 5.04 7.58
N ALA A 127 -6.97 4.51 7.25
CA ALA A 127 -7.53 3.35 7.95
C ALA A 127 -6.61 2.13 7.78
N ALA A 128 -6.11 1.90 6.58
CA ALA A 128 -5.25 0.76 6.30
C ALA A 128 -3.90 0.85 7.02
N ILE A 129 -3.23 2.01 7.00
CA ILE A 129 -1.94 2.16 7.69
C ILE A 129 -2.11 2.05 9.21
N THR A 130 -3.22 2.56 9.75
CA THR A 130 -3.52 2.45 11.18
C THR A 130 -3.68 1.00 11.59
N ARG A 131 -4.40 0.22 10.79
CA ARG A 131 -4.58 -1.21 11.05
C ARG A 131 -3.25 -1.94 11.03
N LEU A 132 -2.42 -1.69 10.02
CA LEU A 132 -1.11 -2.32 9.91
C LEU A 132 -0.23 -1.95 11.10
N HIS A 133 -0.15 -0.68 11.45
CA HIS A 133 0.67 -0.22 12.56
C HIS A 133 0.24 -0.87 13.88
N SER A 134 -1.07 -0.98 14.09
CA SER A 134 -1.62 -1.65 15.26
C SER A 134 -1.23 -3.12 15.33
N LEU A 135 -1.23 -3.82 14.19
CA LEU A 135 -0.84 -5.24 14.14
C LEU A 135 0.66 -5.42 14.37
N LEU A 136 1.49 -4.52 13.86
CA LEU A 136 2.95 -4.62 14.03
C LEU A 136 3.39 -4.39 15.47
N PHE A 137 2.65 -3.57 16.22
CA PHE A 137 3.00 -3.19 17.58
C PHE A 137 1.95 -3.59 18.61
N ALA A 138 1.17 -4.61 18.30
CA ALA A 138 0.25 -5.19 19.27
C ALA A 138 1.03 -5.79 20.43
N ALA A 139 0.57 -5.49 21.63
CA ALA A 139 1.20 -6.00 22.85
C ALA A 139 0.88 -7.49 23.07
#